data_423951d0a3eba19ddc0cdb65512a2352
#
_entry.id   423951d0a3eba19ddc0cdb65512a2352
#
_cell.length_a   1.000
_cell.length_b   1.000
_cell.length_c   1.000
_cell.angle_alpha   90.00
_cell.angle_beta   90.00
_cell.angle_gamma   90.00
#
_symmetry.space_group_name_H-M   'P 1'
#
loop_
_entity.id
_entity.type
_entity.pdbx_description
1 polymer ?
#
loop_
_entity_poly.entity_id
_entity_poly.type
_entity_poly.pdbx_seq_one_letter_code
_entity_poly.pdbx_strand_id
1 'polypeptide(L)'
;ETDIIFNKADAYNEDELRYLNGLINLYTTIGYPCFKISAKTGEGVDTIKEKLKGKITLFSGHSGVGKSTLINAILPELDIKTGAISAYHNKGMHTTTFSEMFPVPGDGYIIDTPGIKGFGTFDMEEEEIGHYFPEIFKASADCRYNNCTHRHEPGCAVREAVEQHYISESRYASYLNMLEDKEEGKTGQHTK
;
A
#
# COMPACT_ATOMS: atom_id res chain seq x y z
N GLU A 1 3.28 -2.99 11.80
CA GLU A 1 2.36 -3.98 11.20
C GLU A 1 1.61 -3.32 10.03
N THR A 2 1.52 -4.01 8.88
CA THR A 2 0.82 -3.50 7.70
C THR A 2 -0.26 -4.51 7.30
N ASP A 3 -1.51 -4.05 7.20
CA ASP A 3 -2.64 -4.83 6.73
C ASP A 3 -3.08 -4.29 5.35
N ILE A 4 -3.55 -5.16 4.45
CA ILE A 4 -4.04 -4.77 3.13
C ILE A 4 -5.56 -4.93 3.08
N ILE A 5 -6.26 -3.84 2.73
CA ILE A 5 -7.72 -3.84 2.62
C ILE A 5 -8.12 -3.75 1.14
N PHE A 6 -8.81 -4.75 0.65
CA PHE A 6 -9.45 -4.79 -0.65
C PHE A 6 -10.91 -4.38 -0.50
N ASN A 7 -11.20 -3.13 -0.80
CA ASN A 7 -12.53 -2.53 -0.65
C ASN A 7 -13.37 -2.63 -1.94
N LYS A 8 -14.67 -2.36 -1.83
CA LYS A 8 -15.65 -2.37 -2.92
C LYS A 8 -15.94 -3.78 -3.46
N ALA A 9 -15.86 -4.80 -2.63
CA ALA A 9 -16.14 -6.17 -3.04
C ALA A 9 -17.55 -6.36 -3.65
N ASP A 10 -18.50 -5.49 -3.28
CA ASP A 10 -19.85 -5.43 -3.82
C ASP A 10 -19.94 -5.00 -5.30
N ALA A 11 -18.89 -4.40 -5.84
CA ALA A 11 -18.87 -3.87 -7.20
C ALA A 11 -18.23 -4.83 -8.22
N TYR A 12 -17.60 -5.91 -7.78
CA TYR A 12 -16.87 -6.83 -8.64
C TYR A 12 -17.76 -7.94 -9.20
N ASN A 13 -17.57 -8.26 -10.48
CA ASN A 13 -18.12 -9.45 -11.10
C ASN A 13 -17.31 -10.73 -10.73
N GLU A 14 -17.73 -11.89 -11.21
CA GLU A 14 -17.10 -13.18 -10.84
C GLU A 14 -15.62 -13.27 -11.27
N ASP A 15 -15.26 -12.75 -12.43
CA ASP A 15 -13.87 -12.79 -12.93
C ASP A 15 -12.97 -11.84 -12.13
N GLU A 16 -13.48 -10.64 -11.80
CA GLU A 16 -12.80 -9.69 -10.95
C GLU A 16 -12.63 -10.22 -9.52
N LEU A 17 -13.64 -10.92 -8.98
CA LEU A 17 -13.52 -11.60 -7.68
C LEU A 17 -12.50 -12.73 -7.72
N ARG A 18 -12.39 -13.46 -8.82
CA ARG A 18 -11.36 -14.50 -8.98
C ARG A 18 -9.96 -13.88 -8.99
N TYR A 19 -9.77 -12.80 -9.73
CA TYR A 19 -8.51 -12.04 -9.73
C TYR A 19 -8.17 -11.49 -8.34
N LEU A 20 -9.15 -10.88 -7.66
CA LEU A 20 -9.01 -10.37 -6.29
C LEU A 20 -8.56 -11.45 -5.31
N ASN A 21 -9.18 -12.64 -5.39
CA ASN A 21 -8.79 -13.77 -4.54
C ASN A 21 -7.35 -14.23 -4.83
N GLY A 22 -6.90 -14.14 -6.08
CA GLY A 22 -5.49 -14.37 -6.46
C GLY A 22 -4.55 -13.36 -5.79
N LEU A 23 -4.90 -12.08 -5.77
CA LEU A 23 -4.12 -11.04 -5.08
C LEU A 23 -4.10 -11.25 -3.57
N ILE A 24 -5.24 -11.57 -2.96
CA ILE A 24 -5.32 -11.89 -1.53
C ILE A 24 -4.39 -13.05 -1.19
N ASN A 25 -4.44 -14.12 -1.98
CA ASN A 25 -3.55 -15.28 -1.77
C ASN A 25 -2.08 -14.90 -1.89
N LEU A 26 -1.72 -14.12 -2.91
CA LEU A 26 -0.35 -13.62 -3.11
C LEU A 26 0.15 -12.85 -1.90
N TYR A 27 -0.56 -11.82 -1.49
CA TYR A 27 -0.12 -10.96 -0.39
C TYR A 27 -0.15 -11.66 0.97
N THR A 28 -1.11 -12.55 1.19
CA THR A 28 -1.15 -13.38 2.41
C THR A 28 0.04 -14.33 2.48
N THR A 29 0.42 -14.95 1.36
CA THR A 29 1.60 -15.82 1.26
C THR A 29 2.91 -15.06 1.55
N ILE A 30 3.00 -13.81 1.12
CA ILE A 30 4.13 -12.92 1.42
C ILE A 30 4.20 -12.56 2.92
N GLY A 31 3.06 -12.62 3.63
CA GLY A 31 2.97 -12.34 5.06
C GLY A 31 2.14 -11.09 5.43
N TYR A 32 1.40 -10.51 4.48
CA TYR A 32 0.50 -9.39 4.75
C TYR A 32 -0.91 -9.89 5.06
N PRO A 33 -1.49 -9.61 6.24
CA PRO A 33 -2.91 -9.85 6.47
C PRO A 33 -3.78 -9.09 5.46
N CYS A 34 -4.69 -9.79 4.80
CA CYS A 34 -5.53 -9.25 3.74
C CYS A 34 -7.02 -9.34 4.12
N PHE A 35 -7.75 -8.25 3.90
CA PHE A 35 -9.18 -8.15 4.21
C PHE A 35 -9.96 -7.73 2.98
N LYS A 36 -10.93 -8.56 2.59
CA LYS A 36 -11.91 -8.24 1.55
C LYS A 36 -13.14 -7.65 2.22
N ILE A 37 -13.49 -6.42 1.86
CA ILE A 37 -14.61 -5.68 2.45
C ILE A 37 -15.45 -4.94 1.41
N SER A 38 -16.63 -4.53 1.81
CA SER A 38 -17.40 -3.47 1.17
C SER A 38 -17.78 -2.41 2.22
N ALA A 39 -17.09 -1.30 2.21
CA ALA A 39 -17.44 -0.17 3.08
C ALA A 39 -18.84 0.39 2.79
N LYS A 40 -19.36 0.18 1.58
CA LYS A 40 -20.70 0.62 1.15
C LYS A 40 -21.81 -0.24 1.76
N THR A 41 -21.63 -1.55 1.78
CA THR A 41 -22.64 -2.51 2.32
C THR A 41 -22.42 -2.83 3.78
N GLY A 42 -21.24 -2.52 4.32
CA GLY A 42 -20.82 -2.88 5.68
C GLY A 42 -20.16 -4.27 5.78
N GLU A 43 -20.11 -5.03 4.70
CA GLU A 43 -19.48 -6.36 4.70
C GLU A 43 -18.00 -6.28 5.09
N GLY A 44 -17.60 -7.04 6.09
CA GLY A 44 -16.23 -7.12 6.59
C GLY A 44 -15.75 -5.91 7.42
N VAL A 45 -16.54 -4.84 7.54
CA VAL A 45 -16.16 -3.62 8.27
C VAL A 45 -15.96 -3.89 9.76
N ASP A 46 -16.75 -4.77 10.38
CA ASP A 46 -16.61 -5.08 11.80
C ASP A 46 -15.27 -5.78 12.10
N THR A 47 -14.75 -6.58 11.19
CA THR A 47 -13.42 -7.16 11.32
C THR A 47 -12.34 -6.08 11.37
N ILE A 48 -12.49 -5.02 10.56
CA ILE A 48 -11.57 -3.88 10.60
C ILE A 48 -11.69 -3.12 11.91
N LYS A 49 -12.93 -2.87 12.41
CA LYS A 49 -13.15 -2.23 13.72
C LYS A 49 -12.43 -2.97 14.85
N GLU A 50 -12.51 -4.30 14.88
CA GLU A 50 -11.81 -5.10 15.88
C GLU A 50 -10.28 -4.96 15.79
N LYS A 51 -9.74 -4.88 14.59
CA LYS A 51 -8.31 -4.68 14.33
C LYS A 51 -7.78 -3.32 14.81
N LEU A 52 -8.63 -2.31 14.85
CA LEU A 52 -8.26 -0.94 15.25
C LEU A 52 -8.21 -0.75 16.77
N LYS A 53 -8.81 -1.63 17.56
CA LYS A 53 -8.86 -1.51 19.02
C LYS A 53 -7.46 -1.43 19.64
N GLY A 54 -7.24 -0.43 20.46
CA GLY A 54 -5.98 -0.19 21.16
C GLY A 54 -4.79 0.15 20.25
N LYS A 55 -5.04 0.51 18.97
CA LYS A 55 -3.98 0.84 18.01
C LYS A 55 -4.13 2.24 17.45
N ILE A 56 -2.99 2.83 17.10
CA ILE A 56 -2.94 4.03 16.25
C ILE A 56 -2.69 3.53 14.82
N THR A 57 -3.67 3.75 13.94
CA THR A 57 -3.66 3.19 12.59
C THR A 57 -3.70 4.29 11.54
N LEU A 58 -2.76 4.24 10.61
CA LEU A 58 -2.72 5.11 9.45
C LEU A 58 -3.44 4.46 8.28
N PHE A 59 -4.44 5.14 7.69
CA PHE A 59 -5.07 4.71 6.45
C PHE A 59 -4.40 5.37 5.26
N SER A 60 -3.79 4.57 4.40
CA SER A 60 -3.15 5.00 3.17
C SER A 60 -3.80 4.33 1.94
N GLY A 61 -3.76 5.00 0.81
CA GLY A 61 -4.27 4.49 -0.47
C GLY A 61 -4.63 5.60 -1.44
N HIS A 62 -4.75 5.24 -2.71
CA HIS A 62 -5.06 6.19 -3.79
C HIS A 62 -6.42 6.87 -3.61
N SER A 63 -6.62 7.99 -4.35
CA SER A 63 -7.93 8.62 -4.43
C SER A 63 -8.97 7.66 -5.03
N GLY A 64 -10.17 7.65 -4.46
CA GLY A 64 -11.27 6.82 -4.96
C GLY A 64 -11.29 5.36 -4.49
N VAL A 65 -10.29 4.87 -3.71
CA VAL A 65 -10.33 3.49 -3.17
C VAL A 65 -11.38 3.30 -2.06
N GLY A 66 -11.96 4.40 -1.56
CA GLY A 66 -13.03 4.36 -0.57
C GLY A 66 -12.56 4.52 0.87
N LYS A 67 -11.41 5.17 1.13
CA LYS A 67 -10.93 5.48 2.50
C LYS A 67 -11.99 6.21 3.32
N SER A 68 -12.49 7.34 2.83
CA SER A 68 -13.51 8.13 3.53
C SER A 68 -14.81 7.36 3.76
N THR A 69 -15.22 6.52 2.81
CA THR A 69 -16.39 5.65 2.97
C THR A 69 -16.16 4.63 4.08
N LEU A 70 -14.96 4.06 4.16
CA LEU A 70 -14.60 3.12 5.22
C LEU A 70 -14.54 3.82 6.58
N ILE A 71 -13.94 5.02 6.66
CA ILE A 71 -13.90 5.79 7.91
C ILE A 71 -15.32 6.12 8.39
N ASN A 72 -16.21 6.55 7.49
CA ASN A 72 -17.62 6.79 7.83
C ASN A 72 -18.36 5.52 8.26
N ALA A 73 -18.03 4.36 7.68
CA ALA A 73 -18.62 3.09 8.11
C ALA A 73 -18.12 2.64 9.48
N ILE A 74 -16.89 3.02 9.86
CA ILE A 74 -16.32 2.77 11.19
C ILE A 74 -16.85 3.78 12.22
N LEU A 75 -16.91 5.07 11.83
CA LEU A 75 -17.28 6.22 12.65
C LEU A 75 -18.43 6.99 11.99
N PRO A 76 -19.69 6.51 12.07
CA PRO A 76 -20.82 7.13 11.37
C PRO A 76 -21.10 8.58 11.83
N GLU A 77 -20.67 8.92 13.04
CA GLU A 77 -20.89 10.24 13.64
C GLU A 77 -20.03 11.34 13.02
N LEU A 78 -18.94 10.98 12.30
CA LEU A 78 -18.00 11.97 11.75
C LEU A 78 -18.52 12.65 10.47
N ASP A 79 -19.48 12.04 9.76
CA ASP A 79 -20.05 12.54 8.49
C ASP A 79 -18.98 13.16 7.55
N ILE A 80 -17.88 12.46 7.39
CA ILE A 80 -16.81 12.90 6.48
C ILE A 80 -17.39 12.91 5.07
N LYS A 81 -17.54 14.09 4.48
CA LYS A 81 -18.09 14.24 3.12
C LYS A 81 -17.23 13.46 2.13
N THR A 82 -17.77 12.36 1.65
CA THR A 82 -17.16 11.54 0.60
C THR A 82 -17.00 12.38 -0.66
N GLY A 83 -15.77 12.75 -1.00
CA GLY A 83 -15.47 13.67 -2.11
C GLY A 83 -14.94 15.04 -1.70
N ALA A 84 -15.09 15.48 -0.44
CA ALA A 84 -14.63 16.81 0.00
C ALA A 84 -13.10 16.84 0.26
N ILE A 85 -12.47 15.71 0.54
CA ILE A 85 -11.01 15.65 0.78
C ILE A 85 -10.22 16.02 -0.48
N SER A 86 -10.74 15.74 -1.69
CA SER A 86 -10.11 16.18 -2.94
C SER A 86 -10.51 17.60 -3.36
N ALA A 87 -11.65 18.12 -2.91
CA ALA A 87 -12.15 19.44 -3.29
C ALA A 87 -11.62 20.58 -2.40
N TYR A 88 -11.23 20.28 -1.16
CA TYR A 88 -10.64 21.26 -0.25
C TYR A 88 -9.25 21.75 -0.71
N HIS A 89 -8.56 20.97 -1.54
CA HIS A 89 -7.25 21.31 -2.09
C HIS A 89 -7.26 22.23 -3.30
N ASN A 90 -8.43 22.56 -3.86
CA ASN A 90 -8.52 23.38 -5.09
C ASN A 90 -8.75 24.89 -4.87
N LYS A 91 -8.80 25.37 -3.63
CA LYS A 91 -8.83 26.81 -3.34
C LYS A 91 -7.48 27.26 -2.79
N GLY A 92 -6.63 27.77 -3.70
CA GLY A 92 -5.34 28.41 -3.53
C GLY A 92 -5.10 29.23 -2.26
N MET A 93 -4.98 28.55 -1.14
CA MET A 93 -4.44 29.10 0.09
C MET A 93 -3.44 28.09 0.64
N HIS A 94 -2.26 28.55 1.03
CA HIS A 94 -1.22 27.76 1.70
C HIS A 94 -1.82 26.97 2.86
N THR A 95 -2.30 25.77 2.61
CA THR A 95 -2.85 24.88 3.62
C THR A 95 -1.80 23.83 3.94
N THR A 96 -1.14 24.02 5.08
CA THR A 96 -0.46 22.94 5.77
C THR A 96 -1.50 21.84 5.95
N THR A 97 -1.31 20.73 5.27
CA THR A 97 -2.21 19.59 5.34
C THR A 97 -1.98 18.92 6.67
N PHE A 98 -2.77 19.27 7.69
CA PHE A 98 -2.72 18.60 8.98
C PHE A 98 -3.37 17.22 8.81
N SER A 99 -2.66 16.17 9.21
CA SER A 99 -3.26 14.86 9.42
C SER A 99 -4.22 14.97 10.60
N GLU A 100 -5.45 14.52 10.44
CA GLU A 100 -6.42 14.46 11.54
C GLU A 100 -6.40 13.08 12.19
N MET A 101 -6.51 13.08 13.53
CA MET A 101 -6.56 11.87 14.33
C MET A 101 -7.97 11.72 14.92
N PHE A 102 -8.63 10.61 14.59
CA PHE A 102 -9.99 10.31 15.02
C PHE A 102 -9.98 9.17 16.04
N PRO A 103 -10.56 9.34 17.23
CA PRO A 103 -10.72 8.24 18.18
C PRO A 103 -11.69 7.21 17.63
N VAL A 104 -11.38 5.92 17.81
CA VAL A 104 -12.27 4.82 17.49
C VAL A 104 -12.65 4.04 18.74
N PRO A 105 -13.82 3.37 18.77
CA PRO A 105 -14.23 2.56 19.93
C PRO A 105 -13.16 1.53 20.30
N GLY A 106 -12.86 1.42 21.61
CA GLY A 106 -11.85 0.50 22.11
C GLY A 106 -10.44 1.08 22.19
N ASP A 107 -10.33 2.38 22.51
CA ASP A 107 -9.07 3.10 22.78
C ASP A 107 -8.07 3.11 21.61
N GLY A 108 -8.58 3.04 20.39
CA GLY A 108 -7.79 3.15 19.17
C GLY A 108 -7.92 4.54 18.54
N TYR A 109 -7.09 4.80 17.52
CA TYR A 109 -7.13 6.02 16.73
C TYR A 109 -6.89 5.71 15.24
N ILE A 110 -7.61 6.44 14.37
CA ILE A 110 -7.33 6.48 12.94
C ILE A 110 -6.65 7.80 12.62
N ILE A 111 -5.54 7.75 11.89
CA ILE A 111 -4.92 8.92 11.27
C ILE A 111 -5.34 8.91 9.80
N ASP A 112 -6.14 9.91 9.39
CA ASP A 112 -6.43 10.15 7.97
C ASP A 112 -5.37 11.09 7.40
N THR A 113 -4.64 10.60 6.42
CA THR A 113 -3.72 11.44 5.66
C THR A 113 -4.40 11.80 4.35
N PRO A 114 -4.76 13.09 4.13
CA PRO A 114 -5.32 13.51 2.86
C PRO A 114 -4.36 13.13 1.73
N GLY A 115 -4.79 12.17 0.91
CA GLY A 115 -4.15 11.73 -0.32
C GLY A 115 -2.63 11.83 -0.34
N ILE A 116 -1.92 10.89 0.28
CA ILE A 116 -0.48 10.75 0.02
C ILE A 116 -0.35 10.42 -1.48
N LYS A 117 -0.25 11.46 -2.28
CA LYS A 117 0.08 11.37 -3.70
C LYS A 117 1.58 11.21 -3.81
N GLY A 118 2.03 10.00 -4.02
CA GLY A 118 3.43 9.70 -4.22
C GLY A 118 4.21 9.59 -2.91
N PHE A 119 4.31 8.40 -2.37
CA PHE A 119 5.43 8.05 -1.52
C PHE A 119 6.65 7.95 -2.46
N GLY A 120 7.45 9.01 -2.50
CA GLY A 120 8.72 8.96 -3.22
C GLY A 120 9.74 8.12 -2.45
N THR A 121 10.56 7.40 -3.16
CA THR A 121 11.71 6.66 -2.60
C THR A 121 12.90 7.59 -2.31
N PHE A 122 12.65 8.89 -2.08
CA PHE A 122 13.68 9.94 -2.05
C PHE A 122 14.78 9.72 -1.01
N ASP A 123 14.44 9.15 0.13
CA ASP A 123 15.36 8.94 1.25
C ASP A 123 15.83 7.48 1.39
N MET A 124 15.51 6.59 0.43
CA MET A 124 15.94 5.20 0.45
C MET A 124 17.19 5.02 -0.42
N GLU A 125 18.17 4.26 0.01
CA GLU A 125 19.25 3.82 -0.88
C GLU A 125 18.76 2.67 -1.79
N GLU A 126 19.34 2.51 -2.99
CA GLU A 126 18.89 1.50 -3.96
C GLU A 126 18.93 0.09 -3.39
N GLU A 127 19.96 -0.19 -2.61
CA GLU A 127 20.15 -1.46 -1.93
C GLU A 127 19.09 -1.73 -0.86
N GLU A 128 18.48 -0.66 -0.30
CA GLU A 128 17.46 -0.77 0.74
C GLU A 128 16.07 -1.11 0.19
N ILE A 129 15.78 -0.75 -1.08
CA ILE A 129 14.46 -0.97 -1.68
C ILE A 129 14.07 -2.45 -1.62
N GLY A 130 15.01 -3.36 -1.88
CA GLY A 130 14.79 -4.80 -1.78
C GLY A 130 14.36 -5.27 -0.39
N HIS A 131 14.75 -4.57 0.69
CA HIS A 131 14.40 -4.92 2.06
C HIS A 131 12.91 -4.72 2.37
N TYR A 132 12.23 -3.87 1.61
CA TYR A 132 10.78 -3.62 1.74
C TYR A 132 9.92 -4.60 0.95
N PHE A 133 10.54 -5.56 0.26
CA PHE A 133 9.91 -6.69 -0.41
C PHE A 133 10.33 -7.99 0.29
N PRO A 134 9.58 -8.48 1.28
CA PRO A 134 10.01 -9.59 2.15
C PRO A 134 10.44 -10.84 1.37
N GLU A 135 9.76 -11.15 0.28
CA GLU A 135 10.05 -12.28 -0.60
C GLU A 135 11.35 -12.08 -1.40
N ILE A 136 11.62 -10.85 -1.85
CA ILE A 136 12.87 -10.48 -2.53
C ILE A 136 14.01 -10.49 -1.54
N PHE A 137 13.82 -9.86 -0.38
CA PHE A 137 14.82 -9.82 0.68
C PHE A 137 15.24 -11.22 1.13
N LYS A 138 14.26 -12.12 1.30
CA LYS A 138 14.54 -13.52 1.66
C LYS A 138 15.36 -14.24 0.59
N ALA A 139 15.00 -14.08 -0.69
CA ALA A 139 15.71 -14.73 -1.79
C ALA A 139 17.10 -14.11 -2.06
N SER A 140 17.29 -12.83 -1.73
CA SER A 140 18.55 -12.12 -1.95
C SER A 140 19.72 -12.69 -1.16
N ALA A 141 19.45 -13.38 -0.05
CA ALA A 141 20.48 -14.04 0.76
C ALA A 141 21.29 -15.09 -0.02
N ASP A 142 20.70 -15.68 -1.05
CA ASP A 142 21.32 -16.71 -1.90
C ASP A 142 21.93 -16.12 -3.19
N CYS A 143 21.93 -14.80 -3.36
CA CYS A 143 22.57 -14.15 -4.50
C CYS A 143 24.10 -14.30 -4.44
N ARG A 144 24.71 -14.44 -5.63
CA ARG A 144 26.16 -14.54 -5.75
C ARG A 144 26.92 -13.31 -5.23
N TYR A 145 26.30 -12.11 -5.35
CA TYR A 145 26.89 -10.83 -4.97
C TYR A 145 26.08 -10.17 -3.86
N ASN A 146 26.77 -9.64 -2.85
CA ASN A 146 26.12 -8.99 -1.71
C ASN A 146 25.41 -7.66 -2.08
N ASN A 147 25.85 -7.02 -3.16
CA ASN A 147 25.27 -5.77 -3.68
C ASN A 147 24.44 -6.00 -4.96
N CYS A 148 23.81 -7.16 -5.06
CA CYS A 148 22.99 -7.52 -6.21
C CYS A 148 21.75 -6.62 -6.27
N THR A 149 21.55 -5.95 -7.41
CA THR A 149 20.36 -5.12 -7.68
C THR A 149 19.23 -5.95 -8.31
N HIS A 150 19.47 -7.23 -8.54
CA HIS A 150 18.51 -8.20 -9.10
C HIS A 150 18.02 -7.85 -10.52
N ARG A 151 18.73 -6.99 -11.26
CA ARG A 151 18.37 -6.57 -12.61
C ARG A 151 18.97 -7.49 -13.69
N HIS A 152 20.28 -7.64 -13.67
CA HIS A 152 21.02 -8.35 -14.74
C HIS A 152 22.22 -9.13 -14.24
N GLU A 153 22.46 -9.17 -12.94
CA GLU A 153 23.63 -9.84 -12.37
C GLU A 153 23.56 -11.36 -12.58
N PRO A 154 24.67 -11.99 -12.99
CA PRO A 154 24.71 -13.43 -13.15
C PRO A 154 24.66 -14.15 -11.79
N GLY A 155 23.88 -15.23 -11.71
CA GLY A 155 23.70 -15.98 -10.46
C GLY A 155 22.85 -15.23 -9.44
N CYS A 156 21.85 -14.46 -9.90
CA CYS A 156 20.90 -13.78 -9.07
C CYS A 156 19.77 -14.73 -8.64
N ALA A 157 19.72 -15.08 -7.37
CA ALA A 157 18.70 -15.97 -6.81
C ALA A 157 17.28 -15.40 -6.87
N VAL A 158 17.13 -14.06 -6.78
CA VAL A 158 15.84 -13.40 -6.93
C VAL A 158 15.28 -13.61 -8.34
N ARG A 159 16.07 -13.40 -9.38
CA ARG A 159 15.62 -13.63 -10.77
C ARG A 159 15.28 -15.09 -11.03
N GLU A 160 16.08 -16.00 -10.51
CA GLU A 160 15.78 -17.44 -10.57
C GLU A 160 14.46 -17.76 -9.86
N ALA A 161 14.21 -17.19 -8.68
CA ALA A 161 12.95 -17.35 -7.95
C ALA A 161 11.74 -16.79 -8.71
N VAL A 162 11.91 -15.71 -9.49
CA VAL A 162 10.87 -15.18 -10.40
C VAL A 162 10.61 -16.16 -11.54
N GLU A 163 11.66 -16.66 -12.19
CA GLU A 163 11.56 -17.64 -13.30
C GLU A 163 10.89 -18.96 -12.84
N GLN A 164 11.11 -19.35 -11.59
CA GLN A 164 10.49 -20.53 -10.97
C GLN A 164 9.13 -20.25 -10.34
N HIS A 165 8.58 -19.03 -10.47
CA HIS A 165 7.30 -18.59 -9.90
C HIS A 165 7.20 -18.62 -8.37
N TYR A 166 8.32 -18.65 -7.65
CA TYR A 166 8.35 -18.45 -6.19
C TYR A 166 8.16 -16.99 -5.80
N ILE A 167 8.58 -16.07 -6.67
CA ILE A 167 8.30 -14.64 -6.56
C ILE A 167 7.40 -14.25 -7.74
N SER A 168 6.30 -13.55 -7.44
CA SER A 168 5.39 -13.07 -8.47
C SER A 168 6.05 -12.05 -9.39
N GLU A 169 5.85 -12.18 -10.71
CA GLU A 169 6.31 -11.21 -11.70
C GLU A 169 5.80 -9.79 -11.39
N SER A 170 4.54 -9.65 -10.92
CA SER A 170 3.96 -8.35 -10.58
C SER A 170 4.68 -7.67 -9.40
N ARG A 171 5.14 -8.46 -8.44
CA ARG A 171 5.91 -7.95 -7.29
C ARG A 171 7.33 -7.56 -7.71
N TYR A 172 7.94 -8.39 -8.54
CA TYR A 172 9.26 -8.08 -9.10
C TYR A 172 9.22 -6.84 -10.01
N ALA A 173 8.18 -6.70 -10.85
CA ALA A 173 7.97 -5.48 -11.63
C ALA A 173 7.78 -4.23 -10.75
N SER A 174 7.03 -4.34 -9.65
CA SER A 174 6.90 -3.23 -8.70
C SER A 174 8.23 -2.83 -8.06
N TYR A 175 9.07 -3.79 -7.75
CA TYR A 175 10.43 -3.55 -7.24
C TYR A 175 11.28 -2.80 -8.28
N LEU A 176 11.29 -3.26 -9.53
CA LEU A 176 12.05 -2.63 -10.61
C LEU A 176 11.58 -1.19 -10.88
N ASN A 177 10.26 -0.95 -10.91
CA ASN A 177 9.70 0.40 -11.07
C ASN A 177 10.17 1.35 -9.96
N MET A 178 10.22 0.88 -8.70
CA MET A 178 10.72 1.71 -7.60
C MET A 178 12.21 2.06 -7.75
N LEU A 179 13.02 1.17 -8.31
CA LEU A 179 14.42 1.47 -8.63
C LEU A 179 14.55 2.50 -9.76
N GLU A 180 13.74 2.38 -10.81
CA GLU A 180 13.73 3.31 -11.95
C GLU A 180 13.28 4.71 -11.54
N ASP A 181 12.20 4.84 -10.78
CA ASP A 181 11.71 6.12 -10.25
C ASP A 181 12.80 6.86 -9.45
N LYS A 182 13.63 6.12 -8.73
CA LYS A 182 14.74 6.70 -7.97
C LYS A 182 15.86 7.22 -8.88
N GLU A 183 16.21 6.49 -9.94
CA GLU A 183 17.21 6.92 -10.91
C GLU A 183 16.78 8.20 -11.64
N GLU A 184 15.50 8.28 -12.05
CA GLU A 184 14.93 9.48 -12.67
C GLU A 184 14.90 10.68 -11.72
N GLY A 185 14.59 10.46 -10.44
CA GLY A 185 14.64 11.50 -9.40
C GLY A 185 16.05 12.08 -9.18
N LYS A 186 17.11 11.25 -9.28
CA LYS A 186 18.51 11.70 -9.22
C LYS A 186 18.92 12.53 -10.44
N THR A 187 18.45 12.17 -11.63
CA THR A 187 18.77 12.93 -12.87
C THR A 187 18.08 14.27 -12.93
N GLY A 188 16.89 14.43 -12.35
CA GLY A 188 16.15 15.69 -12.31
C GLY A 188 16.72 16.76 -11.36
N GLN A 189 17.59 16.40 -10.43
CA GLN A 189 18.22 17.34 -9.47
C GLN A 189 19.52 17.99 -9.99
N HIS A 190 20.10 17.51 -11.07
CA HIS A 190 21.35 18.04 -11.65
C HIS A 190 21.13 19.08 -12.76
N THR A 191 19.88 19.49 -13.02
CA THR A 191 19.56 20.46 -14.08
C THR A 191 18.88 21.72 -13.51
N LYS A 192 19.48 22.31 -12.48
CA LYS A 192 19.14 23.69 -12.06
C LYS A 192 20.40 24.43 -11.66
#